data_0b95dcc3d19ba1881e743cacc7cb194a
#
_entry.id   0b95dcc3d19ba1881e743cacc7cb194a
#
_cell.length_a   1.000
_cell.length_b   1.000
_cell.length_c   1.000
_cell.angle_alpha   90.00
_cell.angle_beta   90.00
_cell.angle_gamma   90.00
#
_symmetry.space_group_name_H-M   'P 1'
#
loop_
_entity.id
_entity.type
_entity.pdbx_description
1 polymer ?
#
loop_
_entity_poly.entity_id
_entity_poly.type
_entity_poly.pdbx_seq_one_letter_code
_entity_poly.pdbx_strand_id
1 'polypeptide(L)'
;MKRVQMFLAGAFIAVGSLCAQSTDAEWQAEVAKLKGTIQTNPAQAAEEADHLIKGKNKKNVELLVAIGNAYLDADKLPEAQEYATLARKANGKSALASVLEGNIAMKQKNAGLASQKYEEAIYFDPKCTEAYLKYADVYKSANASLAIEKLNQLKALEPSNTAVDKKLAEIFEP
;
A
#
# COMPACT_ATOMS: atom_id res chain seq x y z
N MET A 1 -13.64 46.97 -4.18
CA MET A 1 -13.41 46.04 -3.05
C MET A 1 -13.01 44.72 -3.62
N LYS A 2 -11.69 44.41 -3.66
CA LYS A 2 -11.13 43.15 -4.17
C LYS A 2 -11.14 42.11 -3.03
N ARG A 3 -11.88 41.01 -3.19
CA ARG A 3 -11.83 39.89 -2.26
C ARG A 3 -10.54 39.10 -2.53
N VAL A 4 -9.64 39.13 -1.56
CA VAL A 4 -8.46 38.26 -1.51
C VAL A 4 -8.94 36.88 -1.09
N GLN A 5 -8.89 35.90 -2.01
CA GLN A 5 -9.05 34.50 -1.65
C GLN A 5 -7.70 34.00 -1.08
N MET A 6 -7.71 33.73 0.20
CA MET A 6 -6.60 33.03 0.89
C MET A 6 -6.63 31.54 0.45
N PHE A 7 -5.66 31.17 -0.40
CA PHE A 7 -5.34 29.76 -0.62
C PHE A 7 -4.60 29.24 0.63
N LEU A 8 -5.27 28.42 1.41
CA LEU A 8 -4.61 27.57 2.40
C LEU A 8 -3.79 26.51 1.64
N ALA A 9 -2.50 26.77 1.49
CA ALA A 9 -1.53 25.78 1.07
C ALA A 9 -1.38 24.77 2.19
N GLY A 10 -2.12 23.68 2.13
CA GLY A 10 -1.89 22.50 2.95
C GLY A 10 -0.50 21.95 2.64
N ALA A 11 0.39 21.94 3.61
CA ALA A 11 1.70 21.32 3.51
C ALA A 11 1.51 19.81 3.28
N PHE A 12 1.62 19.37 2.04
CA PHE A 12 1.81 17.98 1.71
C PHE A 12 3.20 17.57 2.18
N ILE A 13 3.26 16.86 3.28
CA ILE A 13 4.47 16.16 3.68
C ILE A 13 4.66 15.07 2.62
N ALA A 14 5.68 15.25 1.77
CA ALA A 14 6.13 14.25 0.83
C ALA A 14 6.64 13.04 1.62
N VAL A 15 5.76 12.08 1.88
CA VAL A 15 6.17 10.73 2.28
C VAL A 15 6.80 10.11 1.04
N GLY A 16 8.08 9.80 1.14
CA GLY A 16 8.88 9.25 0.04
C GLY A 16 8.19 8.06 -0.63
N SER A 17 8.40 7.95 -1.93
CA SER A 17 7.79 6.99 -2.85
C SER A 17 7.73 5.58 -2.30
N LEU A 18 6.56 5.19 -1.83
CA LEU A 18 6.28 3.85 -1.25
C LEU A 18 6.05 2.76 -2.31
N CYS A 19 6.37 2.88 -3.47
CA CYS A 19 6.23 2.28 -4.80
C CYS A 19 5.77 3.39 -5.75
N ALA A 20 6.22 3.42 -6.99
CA ALA A 20 5.88 4.47 -7.94
C ALA A 20 4.34 4.70 -7.99
N GLN A 21 3.88 5.77 -7.32
CA GLN A 21 2.47 6.18 -7.32
C GLN A 21 2.30 7.28 -8.35
N SER A 22 1.32 7.12 -9.23
CA SER A 22 0.93 8.19 -10.13
C SER A 22 0.17 9.30 -9.37
N THR A 23 0.23 10.52 -9.90
CA THR A 23 -0.27 11.72 -9.23
C THR A 23 -1.75 12.01 -9.50
N ASP A 24 -2.57 10.99 -9.82
CA ASP A 24 -4.01 11.19 -10.01
C ASP A 24 -4.73 11.38 -8.67
N ALA A 25 -4.65 12.60 -8.15
CA ALA A 25 -5.22 12.98 -6.84
C ALA A 25 -6.76 12.91 -6.78
N GLU A 26 -7.44 12.76 -7.93
CA GLU A 26 -8.90 12.82 -8.01
C GLU A 26 -9.60 11.73 -7.18
N TRP A 27 -9.12 10.49 -7.22
CA TRP A 27 -9.75 9.38 -6.52
C TRP A 27 -9.31 9.21 -5.06
N GLN A 28 -8.22 9.84 -4.65
CA GLN A 28 -7.68 9.68 -3.28
C GLN A 28 -8.64 10.18 -2.21
N ALA A 29 -9.28 11.33 -2.45
CA ALA A 29 -10.29 11.88 -1.54
C ALA A 29 -11.52 10.98 -1.46
N GLU A 30 -11.93 10.36 -2.57
CA GLU A 30 -13.07 9.46 -2.61
C GLU A 30 -12.77 8.13 -1.90
N VAL A 31 -11.57 7.59 -2.04
CA VAL A 31 -11.13 6.42 -1.26
C VAL A 31 -11.04 6.74 0.23
N ALA A 32 -10.61 7.94 0.60
CA ALA A 32 -10.60 8.37 2.00
C ALA A 32 -12.03 8.41 2.59
N LYS A 33 -13.00 8.89 1.82
CA LYS A 33 -14.42 8.86 2.19
C LYS A 33 -14.92 7.41 2.29
N LEU A 34 -14.60 6.56 1.31
CA LEU A 34 -14.97 5.15 1.28
C LEU A 34 -14.55 4.42 2.56
N LYS A 35 -13.37 4.71 3.11
CA LYS A 35 -12.91 4.12 4.39
C LYS A 35 -13.91 4.34 5.54
N GLY A 36 -14.51 5.50 5.63
CA GLY A 36 -15.55 5.79 6.61
C GLY A 36 -16.85 5.03 6.34
N THR A 37 -17.26 4.97 5.06
CA THR A 37 -18.50 4.32 4.64
C THR A 37 -18.44 2.79 4.83
N ILE A 38 -17.28 2.14 4.63
CA ILE A 38 -17.11 0.69 4.82
C ILE A 38 -17.55 0.24 6.23
N GLN A 39 -17.27 1.05 7.24
CA GLN A 39 -17.60 0.70 8.63
C GLN A 39 -19.05 1.02 8.99
N THR A 40 -19.61 2.11 8.44
CA THR A 40 -20.91 2.61 8.83
C THR A 40 -22.05 2.09 7.96
N ASN A 41 -21.81 1.89 6.67
CA ASN A 41 -22.79 1.41 5.69
C ASN A 41 -22.13 0.56 4.60
N PRO A 42 -21.91 -0.75 4.84
CA PRO A 42 -21.21 -1.62 3.89
C PRO A 42 -21.88 -1.72 2.51
N ALA A 43 -23.21 -1.64 2.43
CA ALA A 43 -23.91 -1.68 1.15
C ALA A 43 -23.62 -0.44 0.29
N GLN A 44 -23.68 0.74 0.90
CA GLN A 44 -23.31 1.98 0.24
C GLN A 44 -21.82 1.99 -0.15
N ALA A 45 -20.94 1.45 0.70
CA ALA A 45 -19.52 1.34 0.40
C ALA A 45 -19.26 0.50 -0.86
N ALA A 46 -19.99 -0.61 -1.04
CA ALA A 46 -19.88 -1.43 -2.26
C ALA A 46 -20.27 -0.62 -3.51
N GLU A 47 -21.39 0.14 -3.44
CA GLU A 47 -21.80 0.98 -4.55
C GLU A 47 -20.80 2.11 -4.86
N GLU A 48 -20.23 2.75 -3.82
CA GLU A 48 -19.19 3.78 -3.97
C GLU A 48 -17.92 3.19 -4.61
N ALA A 49 -17.47 2.03 -4.16
CA ALA A 49 -16.31 1.35 -4.71
C ALA A 49 -16.52 0.93 -6.17
N ASP A 50 -17.69 0.37 -6.50
CA ASP A 50 -18.07 0.04 -7.87
C ASP A 50 -18.11 1.27 -8.78
N HIS A 51 -18.57 2.41 -8.25
CA HIS A 51 -18.58 3.66 -9.00
C HIS A 51 -17.15 4.14 -9.33
N LEU A 52 -16.23 4.04 -8.36
CA LEU A 52 -14.83 4.45 -8.52
C LEU A 52 -14.11 3.70 -9.62
N ILE A 53 -14.38 2.42 -9.80
CA ILE A 53 -13.71 1.56 -10.78
C ILE A 53 -14.39 1.53 -12.15
N LYS A 54 -15.36 2.43 -12.44
CA LYS A 54 -16.01 2.51 -13.75
C LYS A 54 -15.14 3.21 -14.80
N GLY A 55 -15.43 2.93 -16.07
CA GLY A 55 -14.83 3.62 -17.23
C GLY A 55 -13.30 3.46 -17.28
N LYS A 56 -12.59 4.59 -17.36
CA LYS A 56 -11.12 4.63 -17.44
C LYS A 56 -10.41 4.01 -16.24
N ASN A 57 -11.07 4.01 -15.08
CA ASN A 57 -10.50 3.55 -13.81
C ASN A 57 -10.54 2.02 -13.64
N LYS A 58 -11.23 1.29 -14.51
CA LYS A 58 -11.41 -0.17 -14.40
C LYS A 58 -10.10 -0.96 -14.29
N LYS A 59 -9.02 -0.42 -14.86
CA LYS A 59 -7.68 -1.03 -14.87
C LYS A 59 -6.64 -0.19 -14.12
N ASN A 60 -7.08 0.81 -13.34
CA ASN A 60 -6.17 1.61 -12.52
C ASN A 60 -5.73 0.78 -11.30
N VAL A 61 -4.54 0.21 -11.37
CA VAL A 61 -4.00 -0.68 -10.34
C VAL A 61 -3.87 0.03 -9.00
N GLU A 62 -3.44 1.29 -9.00
CA GLU A 62 -3.26 2.07 -7.77
C GLU A 62 -4.59 2.27 -7.05
N LEU A 63 -5.63 2.64 -7.79
CA LEU A 63 -6.98 2.78 -7.25
C LEU A 63 -7.52 1.43 -6.72
N LEU A 64 -7.37 0.35 -7.49
CA LEU A 64 -7.81 -0.99 -7.07
C LEU A 64 -7.11 -1.41 -5.77
N VAL A 65 -5.80 -1.19 -5.67
CA VAL A 65 -5.03 -1.48 -4.46
C VAL A 65 -5.45 -0.57 -3.30
N ALA A 66 -5.70 0.71 -3.54
CA ALA A 66 -6.15 1.64 -2.51
C ALA A 66 -7.52 1.25 -1.93
N ILE A 67 -8.46 0.82 -2.77
CA ILE A 67 -9.76 0.29 -2.34
C ILE A 67 -9.56 -1.02 -1.56
N GLY A 68 -8.74 -1.95 -2.08
CA GLY A 68 -8.41 -3.20 -1.40
C GLY A 68 -7.83 -2.98 0.00
N ASN A 69 -6.91 -2.02 0.15
CA ASN A 69 -6.37 -1.64 1.46
C ASN A 69 -7.45 -1.02 2.37
N ALA A 70 -8.37 -0.21 1.83
CA ALA A 70 -9.47 0.34 2.61
C ALA A 70 -10.35 -0.75 3.23
N TYR A 71 -10.68 -1.79 2.46
CA TYR A 71 -11.40 -2.96 2.96
C TYR A 71 -10.56 -3.79 3.95
N LEU A 72 -9.26 -3.96 3.68
CA LEU A 72 -8.35 -4.68 4.57
C LEU A 72 -8.21 -3.99 5.94
N ASP A 73 -8.11 -2.66 5.97
CA ASP A 73 -8.06 -1.85 7.19
C ASP A 73 -9.34 -2.02 8.03
N ALA A 74 -10.48 -2.26 7.38
CA ALA A 74 -11.77 -2.53 8.01
C ALA A 74 -12.02 -4.02 8.31
N ASP A 75 -10.99 -4.88 8.22
CA ASP A 75 -11.05 -6.34 8.39
C ASP A 75 -12.05 -7.06 7.45
N LYS A 76 -12.35 -6.45 6.29
CA LYS A 76 -13.20 -7.02 5.22
C LYS A 76 -12.34 -7.80 4.24
N LEU A 77 -11.87 -8.97 4.68
CA LEU A 77 -10.94 -9.82 3.94
C LEU A 77 -11.47 -10.29 2.57
N PRO A 78 -12.73 -10.74 2.42
CA PRO A 78 -13.26 -11.16 1.12
C PRO A 78 -13.21 -10.04 0.08
N GLU A 79 -13.64 -8.83 0.45
CA GLU A 79 -13.66 -7.66 -0.43
C GLU A 79 -12.21 -7.21 -0.76
N ALA A 80 -11.33 -7.19 0.24
CA ALA A 80 -9.91 -6.89 0.00
C ALA A 80 -9.27 -7.89 -1.00
N GLN A 81 -9.59 -9.18 -0.90
CA GLN A 81 -9.11 -10.21 -1.82
C GLN A 81 -9.66 -10.03 -3.24
N GLU A 82 -10.92 -9.60 -3.37
CA GLU A 82 -11.52 -9.27 -4.66
C GLU A 82 -10.74 -8.16 -5.36
N TYR A 83 -10.48 -7.05 -4.67
CA TYR A 83 -9.72 -5.92 -5.24
C TYR A 83 -8.26 -6.27 -5.53
N ALA A 84 -7.60 -7.10 -4.73
CA ALA A 84 -6.28 -7.63 -5.03
C ALA A 84 -6.30 -8.46 -6.32
N THR A 85 -7.33 -9.27 -6.52
CA THR A 85 -7.52 -10.07 -7.74
C THR A 85 -7.76 -9.17 -8.97
N LEU A 86 -8.56 -8.10 -8.84
CA LEU A 86 -8.78 -7.12 -9.90
C LEU A 86 -7.48 -6.39 -10.26
N ALA A 87 -6.71 -5.95 -9.25
CA ALA A 87 -5.41 -5.32 -9.46
C ALA A 87 -4.43 -6.25 -10.19
N ARG A 88 -4.37 -7.51 -9.80
CA ARG A 88 -3.54 -8.54 -10.46
C ARG A 88 -3.98 -8.80 -11.91
N LYS A 89 -5.28 -8.81 -12.19
CA LYS A 89 -5.80 -8.92 -13.55
C LYS A 89 -5.49 -7.68 -14.40
N ALA A 90 -5.48 -6.50 -13.80
CA ALA A 90 -5.15 -5.26 -14.49
C ALA A 90 -3.65 -5.18 -14.85
N ASN A 91 -2.78 -5.61 -13.94
CA ASN A 91 -1.34 -5.75 -14.17
C ASN A 91 -0.78 -6.94 -13.37
N GLY A 92 -0.46 -8.04 -14.07
CA GLY A 92 0.08 -9.26 -13.48
C GLY A 92 1.45 -9.12 -12.82
N LYS A 93 2.20 -8.04 -13.14
CA LYS A 93 3.53 -7.72 -12.59
C LYS A 93 3.53 -6.48 -11.72
N SER A 94 2.40 -6.19 -11.05
CA SER A 94 2.30 -5.04 -10.16
C SER A 94 2.89 -5.36 -8.78
N ALA A 95 3.91 -4.61 -8.38
CA ALA A 95 4.46 -4.65 -7.03
C ALA A 95 3.39 -4.27 -5.98
N LEU A 96 2.56 -3.25 -6.28
CA LEU A 96 1.48 -2.81 -5.38
C LEU A 96 0.45 -3.92 -5.13
N ALA A 97 0.06 -4.66 -6.19
CA ALA A 97 -0.86 -5.80 -6.04
C ALA A 97 -0.25 -6.92 -5.19
N SER A 98 1.05 -7.22 -5.38
CA SER A 98 1.77 -8.19 -4.57
C SER A 98 1.86 -7.76 -3.09
N VAL A 99 2.09 -6.46 -2.82
CA VAL A 99 2.08 -5.93 -1.45
C VAL A 99 0.71 -6.10 -0.81
N LEU A 100 -0.38 -5.77 -1.51
CA LEU A 100 -1.75 -5.96 -0.99
C LEU A 100 -2.03 -7.44 -0.69
N GLU A 101 -1.65 -8.37 -1.59
CA GLU A 101 -1.78 -9.81 -1.36
C GLU A 101 -0.98 -10.26 -0.13
N GLY A 102 0.23 -9.72 0.07
CA GLY A 102 1.05 -9.95 1.26
C GLY A 102 0.39 -9.42 2.54
N ASN A 103 -0.17 -8.22 2.50
CA ASN A 103 -0.89 -7.62 3.62
C ASN A 103 -2.13 -8.46 4.01
N ILE A 104 -2.87 -8.98 3.02
CA ILE A 104 -3.99 -9.89 3.23
C ILE A 104 -3.50 -11.18 3.90
N ALA A 105 -2.41 -11.77 3.41
CA ALA A 105 -1.83 -12.97 4.00
C ALA A 105 -1.40 -12.76 5.46
N MET A 106 -0.87 -11.57 5.80
CA MET A 106 -0.56 -11.21 7.19
C MET A 106 -1.81 -11.16 8.08
N LYS A 107 -2.91 -10.58 7.59
CA LYS A 107 -4.19 -10.60 8.32
C LYS A 107 -4.73 -12.02 8.51
N GLN A 108 -4.47 -12.92 7.58
CA GLN A 108 -4.79 -14.35 7.68
C GLN A 108 -3.80 -15.14 8.54
N LYS A 109 -2.82 -14.47 9.18
CA LYS A 109 -1.74 -15.08 9.98
C LYS A 109 -0.86 -16.05 9.18
N ASN A 110 -0.78 -15.88 7.88
CA ASN A 110 0.07 -16.67 6.98
C ASN A 110 1.35 -15.90 6.62
N ALA A 111 2.29 -15.86 7.56
CA ALA A 111 3.56 -15.15 7.39
C ALA A 111 4.39 -15.69 6.22
N GLY A 112 4.33 -17.01 5.94
CA GLY A 112 5.05 -17.62 4.82
C GLY A 112 4.55 -17.12 3.47
N LEU A 113 3.24 -17.06 3.26
CA LEU A 113 2.66 -16.50 2.05
C LEU A 113 2.92 -14.99 1.96
N ALA A 114 2.84 -14.28 3.09
CA ALA A 114 3.09 -12.85 3.11
C ALA A 114 4.52 -12.51 2.65
N SER A 115 5.53 -13.19 3.20
CA SER A 115 6.92 -12.98 2.80
C SER A 115 7.16 -13.27 1.32
N GLN A 116 6.57 -14.36 0.81
CA GLN A 116 6.63 -14.70 -0.63
C GLN A 116 6.05 -13.58 -1.49
N LYS A 117 4.92 -12.98 -1.07
CA LYS A 117 4.29 -11.89 -1.82
C LYS A 117 5.08 -10.59 -1.76
N TYR A 118 5.72 -10.29 -0.65
CA TYR A 118 6.63 -9.14 -0.56
C TYR A 118 7.90 -9.35 -1.39
N GLU A 119 8.45 -10.54 -1.45
CA GLU A 119 9.56 -10.86 -2.37
C GLU A 119 9.16 -10.73 -3.83
N GLU A 120 7.95 -11.17 -4.20
CA GLU A 120 7.40 -10.97 -5.54
C GLU A 120 7.26 -9.46 -5.87
N ALA A 121 6.83 -8.65 -4.90
CA ALA A 121 6.76 -7.19 -5.06
C ALA A 121 8.15 -6.59 -5.30
N ILE A 122 9.16 -6.99 -4.53
CA ILE A 122 10.57 -6.56 -4.68
C ILE A 122 11.11 -6.98 -6.06
N TYR A 123 10.75 -8.17 -6.53
CA TYR A 123 11.15 -8.64 -7.86
C TYR A 123 10.56 -7.79 -8.99
N PHE A 124 9.29 -7.36 -8.87
CA PHE A 124 8.63 -6.53 -9.87
C PHE A 124 9.06 -5.06 -9.81
N ASP A 125 9.31 -4.55 -8.61
CA ASP A 125 9.84 -3.20 -8.39
C ASP A 125 10.93 -3.24 -7.28
N PRO A 126 12.21 -3.28 -7.65
CA PRO A 126 13.31 -3.28 -6.69
C PRO A 126 13.42 -2.05 -5.80
N LYS A 127 12.61 -1.01 -6.06
CA LYS A 127 12.54 0.21 -5.25
C LYS A 127 11.23 0.33 -4.47
N CYS A 128 10.38 -0.70 -4.47
CA CYS A 128 9.15 -0.71 -3.69
C CYS A 128 9.45 -0.73 -2.18
N THR A 129 9.69 0.43 -1.60
CA THR A 129 10.03 0.60 -0.17
C THR A 129 9.08 -0.15 0.74
N GLU A 130 7.77 -0.08 0.47
CA GLU A 130 6.75 -0.75 1.29
C GLU A 130 6.99 -2.26 1.38
N ALA A 131 7.32 -2.91 0.27
CA ALA A 131 7.58 -4.35 0.24
C ALA A 131 8.74 -4.75 1.16
N TYR A 132 9.83 -3.97 1.16
CA TYR A 132 10.98 -4.22 2.04
C TYR A 132 10.63 -4.00 3.52
N LEU A 133 9.90 -2.94 3.85
CA LEU A 133 9.49 -2.65 5.22
C LEU A 133 8.56 -3.74 5.74
N LYS A 134 7.58 -4.19 4.94
CA LYS A 134 6.66 -5.26 5.30
C LYS A 134 7.36 -6.62 5.42
N TYR A 135 8.30 -6.92 4.52
CA TYR A 135 9.13 -8.11 4.63
C TYR A 135 9.93 -8.10 5.94
N ALA A 136 10.55 -6.96 6.27
CA ALA A 136 11.28 -6.82 7.53
C ALA A 136 10.37 -7.00 8.75
N ASP A 137 9.12 -6.52 8.71
CA ASP A 137 8.15 -6.74 9.79
C ASP A 137 7.82 -8.22 10.01
N VAL A 138 7.80 -9.03 8.95
CA VAL A 138 7.60 -10.49 9.07
C VAL A 138 8.75 -11.14 9.82
N TYR A 139 10.00 -10.71 9.57
CA TYR A 139 11.19 -11.41 10.04
C TYR A 139 11.87 -10.77 11.25
N LYS A 140 11.56 -9.51 11.62
CA LYS A 140 12.27 -8.79 12.69
C LYS A 140 12.38 -9.55 14.02
N SER A 141 11.37 -10.33 14.39
CA SER A 141 11.38 -11.12 15.62
C SER A 141 11.87 -12.56 15.45
N ALA A 142 11.68 -13.13 14.25
CA ALA A 142 12.02 -14.53 13.98
C ALA A 142 13.44 -14.68 13.41
N ASN A 143 13.90 -13.74 12.62
CA ASN A 143 15.22 -13.71 11.99
C ASN A 143 15.61 -12.26 11.63
N ALA A 144 16.07 -11.50 12.61
CA ALA A 144 16.46 -10.11 12.43
C ALA A 144 17.54 -9.92 11.35
N SER A 145 18.48 -10.87 11.23
CA SER A 145 19.54 -10.80 10.22
C SER A 145 18.99 -10.76 8.80
N LEU A 146 17.95 -11.56 8.51
CA LEU A 146 17.30 -11.58 7.20
C LEU A 146 16.55 -10.28 6.91
N ALA A 147 15.88 -9.72 7.94
CA ALA A 147 15.22 -8.42 7.83
C ALA A 147 16.22 -7.29 7.52
N ILE A 148 17.34 -7.26 8.25
CA ILE A 148 18.42 -6.28 8.05
C ILE A 148 19.05 -6.42 6.66
N GLU A 149 19.31 -7.63 6.20
CA GLU A 149 19.87 -7.88 4.87
C GLU A 149 18.97 -7.30 3.77
N LYS A 150 17.66 -7.56 3.83
CA LYS A 150 16.69 -7.01 2.87
C LYS A 150 16.64 -5.48 2.92
N LEU A 151 16.61 -4.88 4.09
CA LEU A 151 16.62 -3.42 4.22
C LEU A 151 17.90 -2.79 3.67
N ASN A 152 19.07 -3.43 3.89
CA ASN A 152 20.32 -2.96 3.33
C ASN A 152 20.38 -3.08 1.80
N GLN A 153 19.69 -4.06 1.18
CA GLN A 153 19.53 -4.12 -0.28
C GLN A 153 18.84 -2.85 -0.80
N LEU A 154 17.73 -2.42 -0.19
CA LEU A 154 17.07 -1.19 -0.57
C LEU A 154 17.94 0.04 -0.26
N LYS A 155 18.63 0.06 0.88
CA LYS A 155 19.53 1.16 1.26
C LYS A 155 20.64 1.37 0.22
N ALA A 156 21.15 0.30 -0.37
CA ALA A 156 22.15 0.38 -1.45
C ALA A 156 21.57 0.99 -2.74
N LEU A 157 20.28 0.74 -3.04
CA LEU A 157 19.58 1.31 -4.21
C LEU A 157 19.12 2.74 -3.97
N GLU A 158 18.74 3.07 -2.73
CA GLU A 158 18.19 4.36 -2.31
C GLU A 158 18.86 4.83 -1.00
N PRO A 159 20.11 5.33 -1.04
CA PRO A 159 20.88 5.71 0.16
C PRO A 159 20.21 6.76 1.04
N SER A 160 19.36 7.62 0.46
CA SER A 160 18.65 8.69 1.17
C SER A 160 17.27 8.27 1.69
N ASN A 161 16.89 6.99 1.59
CA ASN A 161 15.58 6.52 2.02
C ASN A 161 15.50 6.44 3.55
N THR A 162 14.95 7.48 4.17
CA THR A 162 14.83 7.60 5.63
C THR A 162 13.90 6.58 6.26
N ALA A 163 12.95 5.98 5.49
CA ALA A 163 12.07 4.93 6.01
C ALA A 163 12.85 3.65 6.31
N VAL A 164 13.86 3.36 5.49
CA VAL A 164 14.77 2.23 5.73
C VAL A 164 15.59 2.45 6.99
N ASP A 165 16.14 3.68 7.19
CA ASP A 165 16.92 4.00 8.38
C ASP A 165 16.10 3.87 9.67
N LYS A 166 14.86 4.36 9.64
CA LYS A 166 13.92 4.20 10.75
C LYS A 166 13.64 2.72 11.04
N LYS A 167 13.40 1.91 10.01
CA LYS A 167 13.11 0.49 10.19
C LYS A 167 14.32 -0.29 10.71
N LEU A 168 15.53 0.05 10.27
CA LEU A 168 16.76 -0.53 10.81
C LEU A 168 16.92 -0.17 12.29
N ALA A 169 16.70 1.09 12.66
CA ALA A 169 16.74 1.52 14.06
C ALA A 169 15.74 0.72 14.93
N GLU A 170 14.48 0.55 14.48
CA GLU A 170 13.48 -0.27 15.18
C GLU A 170 13.89 -1.72 15.43
N ILE A 171 14.76 -2.30 14.56
CA ILE A 171 15.24 -3.68 14.72
C ILE A 171 16.41 -3.75 15.70
N PHE A 172 17.23 -2.70 15.80
CA PHE A 172 18.38 -2.65 16.71
C PHE A 172 18.04 -2.14 18.10
N GLU A 173 16.90 -1.45 18.27
CA GLU A 173 16.44 -1.05 19.60
C GLU A 173 15.78 -2.26 20.31
N PRO A 174 16.21 -2.63 21.53
CA PRO A 174 15.70 -3.77 22.26
C PRO A 174 14.28 -3.55 22.81
#